data_f4601a860621d5b5ea3cf5981e282dad
#
_entry.id   f4601a860621d5b5ea3cf5981e282dad
#
_cell.length_a   1.000
_cell.length_b   1.000
_cell.length_c   1.000
_cell.angle_alpha   90.00
_cell.angle_beta   90.00
_cell.angle_gamma   90.00
#
_symmetry.space_group_name_H-M   'P 1'
#
loop_
_entity.id
_entity.type
_entity.pdbx_description
1 polymer ?
#
loop_
_entity_poly.entity_id
_entity_poly.type
_entity_poly.pdbx_seq_one_letter_code
_entity_poly.pdbx_strand_id
1 'polypeptide(L)'
;RRTPEGAGADLARIMRHYLAAWGGKDFSLIGFSLGADALPPMIANLPPDLRRTVRQVVLLAPSRNVELEFHVSDWIHDDEAAQDIALLPEVRRIQPVPLLCVHGRDEKSSLCTELSPQEATIRSLPGSHHFDGDYAGVAALILEHLRRP
;
A
#
# COMPACT_ATOMS: atom_id res chain seq x y z
N ARG A 1 6.13 -17.25 -9.34
CA ARG A 1 5.69 -17.02 -7.95
C ARG A 1 6.42 -15.80 -7.42
N ARG A 2 5.70 -14.72 -7.11
CA ARG A 2 6.33 -13.52 -6.52
C ARG A 2 6.29 -13.63 -5.01
N THR A 3 7.46 -13.64 -4.40
CA THR A 3 7.59 -13.56 -2.94
C THR A 3 7.58 -12.09 -2.48
N PRO A 4 7.33 -11.79 -1.20
CA PRO A 4 7.47 -10.44 -0.64
C PRO A 4 8.82 -9.81 -0.92
N GLU A 5 9.90 -10.61 -0.83
CA GLU A 5 11.27 -10.17 -1.13
C GLU A 5 11.44 -9.82 -2.62
N GLY A 6 10.89 -10.64 -3.52
CA GLY A 6 10.89 -10.38 -4.96
C GLY A 6 10.12 -9.11 -5.31
N ALA A 7 8.97 -8.89 -4.69
CA ALA A 7 8.18 -7.68 -4.87
C ALA A 7 8.92 -6.43 -4.32
N GLY A 8 9.60 -6.55 -3.17
CA GLY A 8 10.48 -5.51 -2.64
C GLY A 8 11.64 -5.17 -3.56
N ALA A 9 12.25 -6.18 -4.19
CA ALA A 9 13.32 -5.96 -5.18
C ALA A 9 12.81 -5.26 -6.44
N ASP A 10 11.59 -5.55 -6.90
CA ASP A 10 10.95 -4.84 -8.02
C ASP A 10 10.72 -3.37 -7.69
N LEU A 11 10.16 -3.07 -6.51
CA LEU A 11 9.98 -1.70 -6.03
C LEU A 11 11.34 -0.97 -5.94
N ALA A 12 12.36 -1.62 -5.39
CA ALA A 12 13.71 -1.05 -5.29
C ALA A 12 14.27 -0.66 -6.66
N ARG A 13 14.08 -1.51 -7.69
CA ARG A 13 14.51 -1.23 -9.06
C ARG A 13 13.80 -0.01 -9.63
N ILE A 14 12.49 0.11 -9.42
CA ILE A 14 11.69 1.26 -9.86
C ILE A 14 12.17 2.53 -9.17
N MET A 15 12.32 2.50 -7.84
CA MET A 15 12.77 3.66 -7.07
C MET A 15 14.17 4.12 -7.49
N ARG A 16 15.13 3.21 -7.69
CA ARG A 16 16.48 3.56 -8.18
C ARG A 16 16.44 4.23 -9.55
N HIS A 17 15.59 3.70 -10.45
CA HIS A 17 15.43 4.31 -11.78
C HIS A 17 14.96 5.76 -11.69
N TYR A 18 13.92 6.03 -10.89
CA TYR A 18 13.38 7.39 -10.78
C TYR A 18 14.23 8.34 -9.94
N LEU A 19 14.97 7.86 -8.96
CA LEU A 19 16.00 8.67 -8.28
C LEU A 19 17.04 9.16 -9.26
N ALA A 20 17.51 8.29 -10.15
CA ALA A 20 18.49 8.67 -11.18
C ALA A 20 17.88 9.59 -12.24
N ALA A 21 16.66 9.32 -12.71
CA ALA A 21 16.03 10.06 -13.80
C ALA A 21 15.55 11.46 -13.39
N TRP A 22 15.02 11.61 -12.18
CA TRP A 22 14.40 12.87 -11.73
C TRP A 22 15.26 13.67 -10.75
N GLY A 23 16.34 13.11 -10.24
CA GLY A 23 17.21 13.77 -9.25
C GLY A 23 16.52 14.04 -7.90
N GLY A 24 15.38 13.39 -7.64
CA GLY A 24 14.65 13.48 -6.38
C GLY A 24 15.40 12.83 -5.23
N LYS A 25 14.95 13.10 -4.00
CA LYS A 25 15.56 12.53 -2.78
C LYS A 25 14.62 11.60 -2.02
N ASP A 26 13.33 11.83 -2.15
CA ASP A 26 12.29 11.19 -1.34
C ASP A 26 11.12 10.72 -2.21
N PHE A 27 10.41 9.73 -1.68
CA PHE A 27 9.20 9.18 -2.30
C PHE A 27 8.00 9.30 -1.36
N SER A 28 6.85 9.66 -1.92
CA SER A 28 5.55 9.34 -1.38
C SER A 28 4.97 8.19 -2.20
N LEU A 29 4.66 7.08 -1.53
CA LEU A 29 4.15 5.88 -2.19
C LEU A 29 2.65 5.76 -1.96
N ILE A 30 1.90 5.63 -3.05
CA ILE A 30 0.44 5.58 -3.02
C ILE A 30 -0.01 4.28 -3.67
N GLY A 31 -0.82 3.51 -2.97
CA GLY A 31 -1.45 2.30 -3.49
C GLY A 31 -2.96 2.36 -3.42
N PHE A 32 -3.64 1.79 -4.40
CA PHE A 32 -5.09 1.62 -4.42
C PHE A 32 -5.42 0.14 -4.56
N SER A 33 -6.41 -0.34 -3.79
CA SER A 33 -6.89 -1.72 -3.85
C SER A 33 -5.72 -2.70 -3.69
N LEU A 34 -5.51 -3.61 -4.61
CA LEU A 34 -4.36 -4.51 -4.62
C LEU A 34 -2.99 -3.79 -4.53
N GLY A 35 -2.86 -2.59 -5.11
CA GLY A 35 -1.67 -1.77 -4.93
C GLY A 35 -1.49 -1.29 -3.49
N ALA A 36 -2.56 -1.03 -2.77
CA ALA A 36 -2.53 -0.72 -1.34
C ALA A 36 -2.15 -1.96 -0.51
N ASP A 37 -2.60 -3.14 -0.92
CA ASP A 37 -2.28 -4.39 -0.25
C ASP A 37 -0.81 -4.81 -0.46
N ALA A 38 -0.27 -4.57 -1.64
CA ALA A 38 1.10 -4.95 -1.99
C ALA A 38 2.18 -4.02 -1.38
N LEU A 39 1.87 -2.73 -1.19
CA LEU A 39 2.87 -1.74 -0.75
C LEU A 39 3.52 -2.06 0.60
N PRO A 40 2.80 -2.41 1.69
CA PRO A 40 3.43 -2.66 2.98
C PRO A 40 4.50 -3.77 2.93
N PRO A 41 4.23 -4.97 2.41
CA PRO A 41 5.26 -6.01 2.29
C PRO A 41 6.39 -5.63 1.33
N MET A 42 6.11 -4.89 0.25
CA MET A 42 7.16 -4.39 -0.65
C MET A 42 8.10 -3.42 0.06
N ILE A 43 7.57 -2.45 0.80
CA ILE A 43 8.36 -1.46 1.55
C ILE A 43 9.14 -2.13 2.68
N ALA A 44 8.55 -3.09 3.39
CA ALA A 44 9.21 -3.82 4.46
C ALA A 44 10.45 -4.60 3.97
N ASN A 45 10.48 -4.97 2.70
CA ASN A 45 11.57 -5.70 2.05
C ASN A 45 12.48 -4.80 1.18
N LEU A 46 12.34 -3.47 1.25
CA LEU A 46 13.28 -2.56 0.61
C LEU A 46 14.66 -2.60 1.27
N PRO A 47 15.74 -2.42 0.48
CA PRO A 47 17.06 -2.11 1.04
C PRO A 47 17.00 -0.89 1.96
N PRO A 48 17.78 -0.87 3.07
CA PRO A 48 17.71 0.20 4.06
C PRO A 48 17.96 1.62 3.51
N ASP A 49 18.81 1.76 2.49
CA ASP A 49 19.09 3.02 1.83
C ASP A 49 17.85 3.59 1.11
N LEU A 50 17.09 2.75 0.41
CA LEU A 50 15.85 3.14 -0.24
C LEU A 50 14.70 3.31 0.74
N ARG A 51 14.60 2.44 1.74
CA ARG A 51 13.55 2.55 2.75
C ARG A 51 13.58 3.91 3.45
N ARG A 52 14.74 4.47 3.71
CA ARG A 52 14.90 5.81 4.29
C ARG A 52 14.42 6.95 3.40
N THR A 53 14.27 6.72 2.09
CA THR A 53 13.73 7.71 1.15
C THR A 53 12.21 7.71 1.09
N VAL A 54 11.54 6.76 1.73
CA VAL A 54 10.07 6.71 1.78
C VAL A 54 9.59 7.68 2.87
N ARG A 55 9.06 8.83 2.46
CA ARG A 55 8.58 9.86 3.38
C ARG A 55 7.18 9.62 3.89
N GLN A 56 6.31 9.12 3.02
CA GLN A 56 4.90 8.90 3.34
C GLN A 56 4.35 7.74 2.53
N VAL A 57 3.38 7.07 3.09
CA VAL A 57 2.63 5.99 2.45
C VAL A 57 1.15 6.31 2.50
N VAL A 58 0.46 6.13 1.38
CA VAL A 58 -1.00 6.26 1.30
C VAL A 58 -1.58 4.94 0.82
N LEU A 59 -2.48 4.38 1.61
CA LEU A 59 -3.23 3.16 1.29
C LEU A 59 -4.70 3.54 1.05
N LEU A 60 -5.17 3.31 -0.16
CA LEU A 60 -6.56 3.58 -0.57
C LEU A 60 -7.30 2.26 -0.72
N ALA A 61 -8.37 2.08 0.04
CA ALA A 61 -9.19 0.88 0.08
C ALA A 61 -8.38 -0.43 0.24
N PRO A 62 -7.46 -0.52 1.24
CA PRO A 62 -6.72 -1.74 1.47
C PRO A 62 -7.59 -2.84 2.06
N SER A 63 -7.37 -4.07 1.63
CA SER A 63 -7.90 -5.28 2.25
C SER A 63 -7.19 -5.60 3.56
N ARG A 64 -7.65 -6.64 4.27
CA ARG A 64 -6.96 -7.13 5.48
C ARG A 64 -5.78 -8.04 5.17
N ASN A 65 -5.87 -8.74 4.05
CA ASN A 65 -4.87 -9.69 3.58
C ASN A 65 -4.51 -9.39 2.12
N VAL A 66 -3.32 -9.79 1.71
CA VAL A 66 -2.89 -9.72 0.31
C VAL A 66 -2.53 -11.11 -0.23
N GLU A 67 -3.05 -11.42 -1.40
CA GLU A 67 -2.58 -12.50 -2.23
C GLU A 67 -1.50 -11.95 -3.18
N LEU A 68 -0.25 -12.37 -3.00
CA LEU A 68 0.85 -11.94 -3.89
C LEU A 68 1.00 -12.82 -5.13
N GLU A 69 0.13 -13.80 -5.30
CA GLU A 69 0.16 -14.70 -6.44
C GLU A 69 -0.92 -14.30 -7.47
N PHE A 70 -0.46 -13.81 -8.63
CA PHE A 70 -1.30 -13.67 -9.82
C PHE A 70 -1.08 -14.85 -10.74
N HIS A 71 -2.05 -15.73 -10.84
CA HIS A 71 -2.08 -16.77 -11.86
C HIS A 71 -3.01 -16.36 -12.99
N VAL A 72 -2.45 -16.08 -14.16
CA VAL A 72 -3.22 -15.97 -15.42
C VAL A 72 -3.69 -17.35 -15.88
N SER A 73 -3.24 -18.42 -15.22
CA SER A 73 -3.47 -19.83 -15.62
C SER A 73 -4.38 -20.64 -14.68
N ASP A 74 -5.01 -20.03 -13.67
CA ASP A 74 -5.77 -20.77 -12.62
C ASP A 74 -7.13 -21.33 -13.07
N TRP A 75 -7.31 -21.51 -14.36
CA TRP A 75 -8.46 -22.24 -14.88
C TRP A 75 -8.28 -23.75 -14.95
N ILE A 76 -7.12 -24.33 -14.59
CA ILE A 76 -6.86 -25.75 -14.89
C ILE A 76 -6.31 -26.59 -13.72
N HIS A 77 -5.78 -26.06 -12.62
CA HIS A 77 -5.29 -26.90 -11.52
C HIS A 77 -5.56 -26.28 -10.14
N ASP A 78 -6.52 -26.91 -9.42
CA ASP A 78 -6.54 -26.97 -7.96
C ASP A 78 -5.25 -27.68 -7.52
N ASP A 79 -4.36 -26.93 -6.81
CA ASP A 79 -3.58 -27.44 -5.68
C ASP A 79 -2.48 -26.45 -5.31
N GLU A 80 -2.50 -26.09 -4.06
CA GLU A 80 -1.68 -25.23 -3.22
C GLU A 80 -2.29 -23.83 -3.01
N ALA A 81 -2.97 -23.71 -1.87
CA ALA A 81 -3.51 -22.46 -1.37
C ALA A 81 -2.45 -21.36 -1.39
N ALA A 82 -2.72 -20.29 -2.11
CA ALA A 82 -1.98 -19.05 -2.00
C ALA A 82 -1.94 -18.68 -0.51
N GLN A 83 -0.75 -18.47 0.06
CA GLN A 83 -0.66 -18.02 1.44
C GLN A 83 -1.04 -16.53 1.47
N ASP A 84 -2.25 -16.26 1.93
CA ASP A 84 -2.68 -14.90 2.25
C ASP A 84 -1.76 -14.30 3.30
N ILE A 85 -1.17 -13.16 2.98
CA ILE A 85 -0.36 -12.41 3.93
C ILE A 85 -1.26 -11.42 4.65
N ALA A 86 -1.34 -11.56 5.98
CA ALA A 86 -2.02 -10.56 6.80
C ALA A 86 -1.27 -9.22 6.73
N LEU A 87 -1.98 -8.14 6.39
CA LEU A 87 -1.36 -6.84 6.15
C LEU A 87 -1.03 -6.06 7.41
N LEU A 88 -1.75 -6.26 8.50
CA LEU A 88 -1.49 -5.53 9.74
C LEU A 88 -0.05 -5.71 10.27
N PRO A 89 0.52 -6.92 10.33
CA PRO A 89 1.92 -7.11 10.68
C PRO A 89 2.87 -6.39 9.71
N GLU A 90 2.59 -6.40 8.41
CA GLU A 90 3.43 -5.76 7.40
C GLU A 90 3.42 -4.23 7.52
N VAL A 91 2.26 -3.63 7.84
CA VAL A 91 2.18 -2.20 8.16
C VAL A 91 3.00 -1.85 9.40
N ARG A 92 2.99 -2.70 10.42
CA ARG A 92 3.82 -2.50 11.62
C ARG A 92 5.32 -2.60 11.34
N ARG A 93 5.74 -3.43 10.37
CA ARG A 93 7.14 -3.52 9.95
C ARG A 93 7.66 -2.26 9.26
N ILE A 94 6.79 -1.45 8.65
CA ILE A 94 7.19 -0.21 7.97
C ILE A 94 7.15 1.03 8.86
N GLN A 95 6.67 0.90 10.09
CA GLN A 95 6.74 2.01 11.06
C GLN A 95 8.21 2.45 11.29
N PRO A 96 8.46 3.73 11.57
CA PRO A 96 7.53 4.83 11.84
C PRO A 96 7.19 5.69 10.59
N VAL A 97 7.18 5.14 9.38
CA VAL A 97 6.82 5.91 8.17
C VAL A 97 5.40 6.47 8.32
N PRO A 98 5.17 7.78 8.13
CA PRO A 98 3.84 8.37 8.16
C PRO A 98 2.91 7.67 7.18
N LEU A 99 1.75 7.23 7.66
CA LEU A 99 0.78 6.45 6.91
C LEU A 99 -0.59 7.15 6.91
N LEU A 100 -1.17 7.33 5.73
CA LEU A 100 -2.58 7.66 5.53
C LEU A 100 -3.31 6.40 5.05
N CYS A 101 -4.35 6.00 5.77
CA CYS A 101 -5.25 4.91 5.38
C CYS A 101 -6.64 5.46 5.08
N VAL A 102 -7.12 5.26 3.86
CA VAL A 102 -8.42 5.74 3.40
C VAL A 102 -9.29 4.57 2.97
N HIS A 103 -10.51 4.50 3.48
CA HIS A 103 -11.47 3.47 3.10
C HIS A 103 -12.84 4.07 2.78
N GLY A 104 -13.63 3.35 2.00
CA GLY A 104 -15.04 3.68 1.80
C GLY A 104 -15.84 3.42 3.08
N ARG A 105 -16.78 4.31 3.41
CA ARG A 105 -17.61 4.18 4.63
C ARG A 105 -18.43 2.89 4.62
N ASP A 106 -18.81 2.42 3.44
CA ASP A 106 -19.64 1.23 3.25
C ASP A 106 -18.82 -0.06 3.06
N GLU A 107 -17.48 0.02 3.10
CA GLU A 107 -16.62 -1.17 3.09
C GLU A 107 -16.74 -1.93 4.40
N LYS A 108 -17.15 -3.20 4.31
CA LYS A 108 -17.33 -4.08 5.48
C LYS A 108 -16.03 -4.63 6.03
N SER A 109 -14.98 -4.62 5.22
CA SER A 109 -13.68 -5.18 5.57
C SER A 109 -12.57 -4.33 4.98
N SER A 110 -11.84 -3.64 5.84
CA SER A 110 -10.68 -2.82 5.44
C SER A 110 -9.62 -2.87 6.52
N LEU A 111 -8.36 -2.92 6.13
CA LEU A 111 -7.23 -2.79 7.04
C LEU A 111 -7.30 -1.49 7.86
N CYS A 112 -7.81 -0.39 7.28
CA CYS A 112 -7.91 0.90 7.96
C CYS A 112 -8.69 0.82 9.28
N THR A 113 -9.64 -0.12 9.39
CA THR A 113 -10.44 -0.30 10.61
C THR A 113 -9.71 -1.05 11.73
N GLU A 114 -8.57 -1.66 11.42
CA GLU A 114 -7.73 -2.40 12.38
C GLU A 114 -6.56 -1.56 12.90
N LEU A 115 -6.27 -0.42 12.24
CA LEU A 115 -5.19 0.47 12.61
C LEU A 115 -5.61 1.43 13.73
N SER A 116 -4.69 1.71 14.65
CA SER A 116 -4.85 2.73 15.67
C SER A 116 -4.46 4.12 15.15
N PRO A 117 -4.93 5.20 15.78
CA PRO A 117 -4.50 6.57 15.45
C PRO A 117 -3.00 6.83 15.61
N GLN A 118 -2.30 5.99 16.39
CA GLN A 118 -0.84 6.05 16.54
C GLN A 118 -0.11 5.40 15.37
N GLU A 119 -0.74 4.45 14.69
CA GLU A 119 -0.16 3.74 13.55
C GLU A 119 -0.41 4.44 12.22
N ALA A 120 -1.56 5.13 12.08
CA ALA A 120 -1.94 5.80 10.84
C ALA A 120 -2.90 6.96 11.06
N THR A 121 -2.89 7.91 10.14
CA THR A 121 -4.02 8.83 9.95
C THR A 121 -5.10 8.08 9.17
N ILE A 122 -6.29 7.92 9.76
CA ILE A 122 -7.38 7.16 9.17
C ILE A 122 -8.44 8.13 8.67
N ARG A 123 -8.92 7.94 7.44
CA ARG A 123 -10.01 8.70 6.83
C ARG A 123 -11.02 7.77 6.18
N SER A 124 -12.30 8.09 6.33
CA SER A 124 -13.37 7.44 5.59
C SER A 124 -14.03 8.42 4.63
N LEU A 125 -14.29 7.98 3.41
CA LEU A 125 -15.03 8.71 2.40
C LEU A 125 -16.38 8.04 2.13
N PRO A 126 -17.37 8.77 1.58
CA PRO A 126 -18.64 8.15 1.17
C PRO A 126 -18.41 7.02 0.16
N GLY A 127 -19.34 6.08 0.15
CA GLY A 127 -19.32 4.95 -0.76
C GLY A 127 -18.50 3.75 -0.28
N SER A 128 -18.32 2.82 -1.19
CA SER A 128 -17.61 1.56 -0.99
C SER A 128 -16.18 1.64 -1.54
N HIS A 129 -15.67 0.55 -2.10
CA HIS A 129 -14.30 0.37 -2.58
C HIS A 129 -13.82 1.44 -3.58
N HIS A 130 -14.72 2.01 -4.37
CA HIS A 130 -14.43 3.05 -5.37
C HIS A 130 -14.86 4.46 -4.95
N PHE A 131 -15.19 4.69 -3.66
CA PHE A 131 -15.53 6.01 -3.09
C PHE A 131 -16.64 6.74 -3.87
N ASP A 132 -17.65 6.01 -4.34
CA ASP A 132 -18.74 6.51 -5.21
C ASP A 132 -18.25 7.27 -6.48
N GLY A 133 -17.01 7.00 -6.89
CA GLY A 133 -16.39 7.66 -8.04
C GLY A 133 -15.89 9.07 -7.78
N ASP A 134 -15.89 9.55 -6.53
CA ASP A 134 -15.34 10.87 -6.16
C ASP A 134 -13.80 10.86 -6.09
N TYR A 135 -13.17 10.61 -7.22
CA TYR A 135 -11.72 10.59 -7.32
C TYR A 135 -11.09 11.99 -7.11
N ALA A 136 -11.84 13.05 -7.38
CA ALA A 136 -11.39 14.41 -7.10
C ALA A 136 -11.27 14.65 -5.58
N GLY A 137 -12.25 14.19 -4.79
CA GLY A 137 -12.21 14.23 -3.34
C GLY A 137 -11.07 13.39 -2.77
N VAL A 138 -10.84 12.19 -3.32
CA VAL A 138 -9.68 11.34 -2.96
C VAL A 138 -8.37 12.07 -3.23
N ALA A 139 -8.20 12.66 -4.41
CA ALA A 139 -6.98 13.40 -4.76
C ALA A 139 -6.74 14.60 -3.85
N ALA A 140 -7.79 15.37 -3.53
CA ALA A 140 -7.70 16.52 -2.61
C ALA A 140 -7.23 16.08 -1.22
N LEU A 141 -7.77 14.98 -0.70
CA LEU A 141 -7.39 14.40 0.60
C LEU A 141 -5.91 13.97 0.62
N ILE A 142 -5.46 13.30 -0.43
CA ILE A 142 -4.06 12.89 -0.58
C ILE A 142 -3.15 14.12 -0.60
N LEU A 143 -3.45 15.11 -1.42
CA LEU A 143 -2.64 16.32 -1.56
C LEU A 143 -2.57 17.11 -0.25
N GLU A 144 -3.67 17.19 0.49
CA GLU A 144 -3.69 17.80 1.83
C GLU A 144 -2.73 17.06 2.78
N HIS A 145 -2.79 15.73 2.77
CA HIS A 145 -1.92 14.90 3.62
C HIS A 145 -0.44 15.05 3.25
N LEU A 146 -0.11 15.01 1.96
CA LEU A 146 1.28 15.13 1.48
C LEU A 146 1.92 16.48 1.74
N ARG A 147 1.12 17.54 1.95
CA ARG A 147 1.62 18.90 2.25
C ARG A 147 1.93 19.10 3.74
N ARG A 148 1.53 18.20 4.59
CA ARG A 148 1.86 18.28 6.02
C ARG A 148 3.36 18.02 6.21
N PRO A 149 4.05 18.88 6.99
CA PRO A 149 5.48 18.72 7.25
C PRO A 149 5.78 17.47 8.10
#